data_e59f35b2a6241e028e37133b73b48841
#
_entry.id   e59f35b2a6241e028e37133b73b48841
#
_cell.length_a   1.000
_cell.length_b   1.000
_cell.length_c   1.000
_cell.angle_alpha   90.00
_cell.angle_beta   90.00
_cell.angle_gamma   90.00
#
_symmetry.space_group_name_H-M   'P 1'
#
loop_
_entity.id
_entity.type
_entity.pdbx_description
1 polymer ?
#
loop_
_entity_poly.entity_id
_entity_poly.type
_entity_poly.pdbx_seq_one_letter_code
_entity_poly.pdbx_strand_id
1 'polypeptide(L)'
;QPGEGKSFIAGNTAVSLAYMGKKVVIVGLDIRKPGLNKVFNLSHRTEGITNYLADPEHTNLFDMIQHSDVSPNLDILPGGPIPPNPTELMARTVLEDAIEKLKERYDYIILDTAPIAIVTDTAIASRVADMCVYVCRADVTPKLGYQYINVLRDQKKFDKLATVINSIDLNSRKSGYGYGHKYGYGYG
;
A
#
# COMPACT_ATOMS: atom_id res chain seq x y z
N GLN A 1 11.64 4.37 -0.83
CA GLN A 1 11.92 5.77 -0.55
C GLN A 1 10.71 6.65 -0.90
N PRO A 2 10.62 7.88 -0.40
CA PRO A 2 9.58 8.83 -0.84
C PRO A 2 9.67 9.06 -2.36
N GLY A 3 8.51 9.09 -3.04
CA GLY A 3 8.47 9.38 -4.48
C GLY A 3 8.69 8.18 -5.42
N GLU A 4 8.76 6.95 -4.91
CA GLU A 4 8.84 5.75 -5.74
C GLU A 4 7.48 5.35 -6.37
N GLY A 5 6.39 5.97 -5.94
CA GLY A 5 5.04 5.73 -6.47
C GLY A 5 4.26 4.65 -5.72
N LYS A 6 4.59 4.36 -4.47
CA LYS A 6 3.89 3.32 -3.66
C LYS A 6 2.39 3.53 -3.61
N SER A 7 1.92 4.68 -3.15
CA SER A 7 0.50 5.00 -3.08
C SER A 7 -0.19 4.96 -4.46
N PHE A 8 0.52 5.36 -5.52
CA PHE A 8 0.03 5.24 -6.89
C PHE A 8 -0.16 3.79 -7.32
N ILE A 9 0.83 2.94 -7.08
CA ILE A 9 0.75 1.49 -7.38
C ILE A 9 -0.33 0.83 -6.52
N ALA A 10 -0.39 1.13 -5.21
CA ALA A 10 -1.40 0.61 -4.31
C ALA A 10 -2.82 0.98 -4.78
N GLY A 11 -3.06 2.27 -5.10
CA GLY A 11 -4.35 2.76 -5.60
C GLY A 11 -4.76 2.10 -6.91
N ASN A 12 -3.86 2.02 -7.90
CA ASN A 12 -4.16 1.38 -9.18
C ASN A 12 -4.39 -0.13 -9.05
N THR A 13 -3.68 -0.81 -8.14
CA THR A 13 -3.93 -2.23 -7.85
C THR A 13 -5.32 -2.42 -7.25
N ALA A 14 -5.71 -1.57 -6.28
CA ALA A 14 -7.03 -1.60 -5.68
C ALA A 14 -8.15 -1.38 -6.72
N VAL A 15 -7.99 -0.38 -7.59
CA VAL A 15 -8.93 -0.08 -8.68
C VAL A 15 -9.03 -1.25 -9.65
N SER A 16 -7.91 -1.85 -10.06
CA SER A 16 -7.89 -2.98 -10.99
C SER A 16 -8.62 -4.20 -10.42
N LEU A 17 -8.41 -4.52 -9.15
CA LEU A 17 -9.11 -5.62 -8.47
C LEU A 17 -10.61 -5.34 -8.35
N ALA A 18 -11.00 -4.10 -8.05
CA ALA A 18 -12.40 -3.69 -7.96
C ALA A 18 -13.10 -3.80 -9.32
N TYR A 19 -12.43 -3.45 -10.43
CA TYR A 19 -12.97 -3.66 -11.78
C TYR A 19 -13.10 -5.13 -12.17
N MET A 20 -12.33 -6.01 -11.55
CA MET A 20 -12.51 -7.46 -11.65
C MET A 20 -13.68 -8.01 -10.81
N GLY A 21 -14.49 -7.13 -10.21
CA GLY A 21 -15.65 -7.49 -9.40
C GLY A 21 -15.30 -7.93 -7.96
N LYS A 22 -14.07 -7.68 -7.51
CA LYS A 22 -13.67 -7.99 -6.13
C LYS A 22 -14.03 -6.87 -5.18
N LYS A 23 -14.46 -7.21 -3.97
CA LYS A 23 -14.66 -6.23 -2.88
C LYS A 23 -13.31 -5.86 -2.31
N VAL A 24 -12.91 -4.60 -2.47
CA VAL A 24 -11.58 -4.11 -2.12
C VAL A 24 -11.68 -2.95 -1.15
N VAL A 25 -10.84 -2.96 -0.12
CA VAL A 25 -10.57 -1.77 0.69
C VAL A 25 -9.09 -1.42 0.61
N ILE A 26 -8.80 -0.13 0.40
CA ILE A 26 -7.43 0.38 0.52
C ILE A 26 -7.31 1.16 1.83
N VAL A 27 -6.28 0.83 2.62
CA VAL A 27 -6.05 1.37 3.96
C VAL A 27 -4.79 2.23 3.97
N GLY A 28 -4.89 3.47 4.41
CA GLY A 28 -3.78 4.42 4.55
C GLY A 28 -2.99 4.18 5.84
N LEU A 29 -1.92 3.42 5.78
CA LEU A 29 -1.01 3.19 6.90
C LEU A 29 0.26 4.06 6.85
N ASP A 30 0.50 4.85 5.78
CA ASP A 30 1.48 5.94 5.80
C ASP A 30 0.89 7.17 6.50
N ILE A 31 0.78 7.10 7.82
CA ILE A 31 0.17 8.15 8.65
C ILE A 31 0.98 9.46 8.58
N ARG A 32 2.30 9.36 8.41
CA ARG A 32 3.19 10.52 8.41
C ARG A 32 3.09 11.34 7.12
N LYS A 33 2.84 10.68 5.99
CA LYS A 33 2.72 11.30 4.66
C LYS A 33 1.60 10.63 3.87
N PRO A 34 0.32 10.89 4.22
CA PRO A 34 -0.82 10.18 3.65
C PRO A 34 -0.94 10.42 2.14
N GLY A 35 -0.37 9.49 1.35
CA GLY A 35 -0.37 9.54 -0.11
C GLY A 35 -1.76 9.31 -0.71
N LEU A 36 -2.58 8.48 -0.07
CA LEU A 36 -3.94 8.15 -0.52
C LEU A 36 -4.86 9.36 -0.64
N ASN A 37 -4.70 10.35 0.24
CA ASN A 37 -5.51 11.56 0.18
C ASN A 37 -5.37 12.29 -1.17
N LYS A 38 -4.18 12.23 -1.78
CA LYS A 38 -3.95 12.80 -3.12
C LYS A 38 -4.46 11.89 -4.24
N VAL A 39 -4.31 10.56 -4.08
CA VAL A 39 -4.72 9.59 -5.09
C VAL A 39 -6.24 9.58 -5.25
N PHE A 40 -6.99 9.68 -4.15
CA PHE A 40 -8.45 9.62 -4.13
C PHE A 40 -9.14 10.95 -3.81
N ASN A 41 -8.40 12.06 -3.85
CA ASN A 41 -8.91 13.41 -3.58
C ASN A 41 -9.68 13.54 -2.26
N LEU A 42 -9.17 12.91 -1.19
CA LEU A 42 -9.80 12.91 0.13
C LEU A 42 -9.50 14.21 0.87
N SER A 43 -10.42 14.61 1.78
CA SER A 43 -10.20 15.74 2.68
C SER A 43 -9.04 15.47 3.65
N HIS A 44 -8.24 16.48 3.96
CA HIS A 44 -7.15 16.40 4.95
C HIS A 44 -7.62 16.25 6.40
N ARG A 45 -8.90 16.50 6.69
CA ARG A 45 -9.49 16.40 8.04
C ARG A 45 -10.34 15.15 8.21
N THR A 46 -10.18 14.17 7.37
CA THR A 46 -10.96 12.95 7.39
C THR A 46 -10.55 12.07 8.55
N GLU A 47 -11.50 11.57 9.32
CA GLU A 47 -11.29 10.48 10.27
C GLU A 47 -10.80 9.23 9.54
N GLY A 48 -10.07 8.38 10.23
CA GLY A 48 -9.49 7.19 9.63
C GLY A 48 -8.98 6.19 10.66
N ILE A 49 -8.16 5.27 10.20
CA ILE A 49 -7.73 4.14 11.02
C ILE A 49 -7.06 4.57 12.34
N THR A 50 -6.36 5.72 12.38
CA THR A 50 -5.74 6.20 13.63
C THR A 50 -6.74 6.55 14.72
N ASN A 51 -7.95 7.00 14.37
CA ASN A 51 -9.02 7.23 15.33
C ASN A 51 -9.45 5.91 15.97
N TYR A 52 -9.67 4.87 15.14
CA TYR A 52 -10.03 3.54 15.65
C TYR A 52 -8.91 2.93 16.50
N LEU A 53 -7.65 3.02 16.07
CA LEU A 53 -6.53 2.48 16.82
C LEU A 53 -6.33 3.17 18.18
N ALA A 54 -6.69 4.45 18.29
CA ALA A 54 -6.58 5.21 19.53
C ALA A 54 -7.68 4.84 20.54
N ASP A 55 -8.91 4.62 20.07
CA ASP A 55 -10.07 4.37 20.90
C ASP A 55 -11.01 3.31 20.28
N PRO A 56 -10.62 2.04 20.28
CA PRO A 56 -11.40 0.97 19.64
C PRO A 56 -12.71 0.63 20.35
N GLU A 57 -12.86 1.05 21.62
CA GLU A 57 -14.07 0.75 22.40
C GLU A 57 -15.21 1.73 22.08
N HIS A 58 -14.90 2.98 21.73
CA HIS A 58 -15.88 4.03 21.49
C HIS A 58 -15.99 4.43 20.01
N THR A 59 -15.18 3.83 19.13
CA THR A 59 -15.20 4.11 17.68
C THR A 59 -15.56 2.85 16.89
N ASN A 60 -16.28 3.04 15.78
CA ASN A 60 -16.56 1.96 14.86
C ASN A 60 -15.68 2.10 13.61
N LEU A 61 -14.87 1.09 13.31
CA LEU A 61 -13.96 1.07 12.16
C LEU A 61 -14.67 1.37 10.83
N PHE A 62 -15.89 0.84 10.66
CA PHE A 62 -16.63 0.93 9.41
C PHE A 62 -17.22 2.31 9.15
N ASP A 63 -17.43 3.13 10.18
CA ASP A 63 -17.95 4.50 10.04
C ASP A 63 -16.89 5.44 9.41
N MET A 64 -15.62 5.04 9.43
CA MET A 64 -14.50 5.81 8.85
C MET A 64 -14.21 5.43 7.40
N ILE A 65 -14.89 4.40 6.87
CA ILE A 65 -14.72 3.94 5.49
C ILE A 65 -15.50 4.83 4.54
N GLN A 66 -14.86 5.24 3.47
CA GLN A 66 -15.44 6.04 2.39
C GLN A 66 -15.56 5.20 1.12
N HIS A 67 -16.70 5.34 0.43
CA HIS A 67 -16.85 4.75 -0.89
C HIS A 67 -16.06 5.55 -1.93
N SER A 68 -15.43 4.84 -2.86
CA SER A 68 -14.72 5.47 -3.96
C SER A 68 -15.67 5.82 -5.11
N ASP A 69 -15.51 7.00 -5.69
CA ASP A 69 -16.22 7.40 -6.92
C ASP A 69 -15.76 6.60 -8.15
N VAL A 70 -14.66 5.85 -8.06
CA VAL A 70 -14.06 5.13 -9.18
C VAL A 70 -14.76 3.79 -9.44
N SER A 71 -15.18 3.09 -8.38
CA SER A 71 -15.84 1.79 -8.49
C SER A 71 -16.69 1.50 -7.25
N PRO A 72 -17.91 0.93 -7.42
CA PRO A 72 -18.76 0.53 -6.29
C PRO A 72 -18.15 -0.61 -5.44
N ASN A 73 -17.14 -1.29 -5.95
CA ASN A 73 -16.45 -2.37 -5.24
C ASN A 73 -15.17 -1.90 -4.54
N LEU A 74 -14.88 -0.60 -4.54
CA LEU A 74 -13.68 -0.03 -3.92
C LEU A 74 -14.07 0.92 -2.79
N ASP A 75 -13.60 0.59 -1.60
CA ASP A 75 -13.70 1.43 -0.42
C ASP A 75 -12.33 1.91 0.02
N ILE A 76 -12.30 3.03 0.74
CA ILE A 76 -11.08 3.67 1.23
C ILE A 76 -11.22 3.86 2.74
N LEU A 77 -10.26 3.34 3.48
CA LEU A 77 -10.07 3.66 4.90
C LEU A 77 -8.87 4.61 5.02
N PRO A 78 -9.10 5.92 5.20
CA PRO A 78 -8.01 6.90 5.33
C PRO A 78 -7.12 6.63 6.53
N GLY A 79 -5.91 7.21 6.52
CA GLY A 79 -5.02 7.16 7.68
C GLY A 79 -5.57 7.86 8.91
N GLY A 80 -6.31 8.94 8.70
CA GLY A 80 -6.81 9.79 9.78
C GLY A 80 -5.80 10.86 10.20
N PRO A 81 -6.07 11.58 11.32
CA PRO A 81 -5.17 12.58 11.85
C PRO A 81 -3.86 11.95 12.36
N ILE A 82 -2.77 12.72 12.27
CA ILE A 82 -1.46 12.26 12.76
C ILE A 82 -1.47 12.27 14.28
N PRO A 83 -1.36 11.11 14.95
CA PRO A 83 -1.30 11.05 16.41
C PRO A 83 0.09 11.48 16.91
N PRO A 84 0.23 11.85 18.19
CA PRO A 84 1.51 12.25 18.77
C PRO A 84 2.54 11.10 18.80
N ASN A 85 2.08 9.85 18.82
CA ASN A 85 2.89 8.63 18.91
C ASN A 85 2.52 7.61 17.82
N PRO A 86 2.71 7.91 16.52
CA PRO A 86 2.18 7.11 15.43
C PRO A 86 2.73 5.68 15.40
N THR A 87 4.02 5.50 15.67
CA THR A 87 4.66 4.17 15.66
C THR A 87 4.15 3.27 16.78
N GLU A 88 3.98 3.82 17.98
CA GLU A 88 3.46 3.08 19.12
C GLU A 88 2.00 2.66 18.90
N LEU A 89 1.19 3.58 18.39
CA LEU A 89 -0.21 3.32 18.05
C LEU A 89 -0.34 2.18 17.04
N MET A 90 0.45 2.21 15.99
CA MET A 90 0.48 1.17 14.95
C MET A 90 1.03 -0.17 15.47
N ALA A 91 1.85 -0.16 16.51
CA ALA A 91 2.42 -1.37 17.11
C ALA A 91 1.43 -2.14 18.00
N ARG A 92 0.28 -1.54 18.34
CA ARG A 92 -0.75 -2.20 19.16
C ARG A 92 -1.43 -3.33 18.41
N THR A 93 -1.91 -4.34 19.14
CA THR A 93 -2.68 -5.49 18.60
C THR A 93 -4.02 -5.09 17.99
N VAL A 94 -4.52 -3.90 18.29
CA VAL A 94 -5.74 -3.33 17.70
C VAL A 94 -5.64 -3.23 16.17
N LEU A 95 -4.44 -3.12 15.61
CA LEU A 95 -4.27 -3.14 14.15
C LEU A 95 -4.63 -4.50 13.55
N GLU A 96 -4.20 -5.59 14.19
CA GLU A 96 -4.56 -6.95 13.78
C GLU A 96 -6.08 -7.14 13.85
N ASP A 97 -6.71 -6.70 14.93
CA ASP A 97 -8.16 -6.76 15.12
C ASP A 97 -8.90 -5.96 14.03
N ALA A 98 -8.37 -4.80 13.65
CA ALA A 98 -8.93 -4.01 12.56
C ALA A 98 -8.86 -4.75 11.22
N ILE A 99 -7.72 -5.37 10.92
CA ILE A 99 -7.54 -6.14 9.68
C ILE A 99 -8.45 -7.38 9.67
N GLU A 100 -8.59 -8.10 10.77
CA GLU A 100 -9.51 -9.25 10.85
C GLU A 100 -10.97 -8.83 10.61
N LYS A 101 -11.42 -7.71 11.18
CA LYS A 101 -12.76 -7.14 10.90
C LYS A 101 -12.94 -6.81 9.41
N LEU A 102 -11.91 -6.25 8.76
CA LEU A 102 -11.97 -5.94 7.32
C LEU A 102 -12.04 -7.22 6.47
N LYS A 103 -11.36 -8.31 6.85
CA LYS A 103 -11.41 -9.60 6.13
C LYS A 103 -12.83 -10.21 6.08
N GLU A 104 -13.70 -9.85 7.01
CA GLU A 104 -15.09 -10.31 7.00
C GLU A 104 -15.92 -9.71 5.85
N ARG A 105 -15.50 -8.56 5.29
CA ARG A 105 -16.27 -7.80 4.30
C ARG A 105 -15.60 -7.69 2.93
N TYR A 106 -14.26 -7.81 2.87
CA TYR A 106 -13.48 -7.55 1.67
C TYR A 106 -12.70 -8.77 1.22
N ASP A 107 -12.64 -8.97 -0.09
CA ASP A 107 -11.82 -10.01 -0.72
C ASP A 107 -10.33 -9.64 -0.69
N TYR A 108 -10.05 -8.32 -0.78
CA TYR A 108 -8.69 -7.77 -0.77
C TYR A 108 -8.60 -6.54 0.13
N ILE A 109 -7.56 -6.51 0.94
CA ILE A 109 -7.18 -5.38 1.78
C ILE A 109 -5.82 -4.91 1.31
N ILE A 110 -5.75 -3.72 0.71
CA ILE A 110 -4.50 -3.12 0.21
C ILE A 110 -3.98 -2.15 1.26
N LEU A 111 -2.78 -2.38 1.76
CA LEU A 111 -2.15 -1.53 2.78
C LEU A 111 -1.16 -0.58 2.11
N ASP A 112 -1.46 0.72 2.06
CA ASP A 112 -0.50 1.75 1.62
C ASP A 112 0.35 2.18 2.81
N THR A 113 1.59 1.72 2.84
CA THR A 113 2.50 1.88 3.98
C THR A 113 3.60 2.89 3.71
N ALA A 114 4.18 3.45 4.78
CA ALA A 114 5.41 4.22 4.72
C ALA A 114 6.57 3.41 4.08
N PRO A 115 7.61 4.09 3.57
CA PRO A 115 8.80 3.40 3.06
C PRO A 115 9.39 2.43 4.08
N ILE A 116 9.59 1.18 3.68
CA ILE A 116 10.10 0.06 4.52
C ILE A 116 11.55 0.28 5.03
N ALA A 117 12.18 1.39 4.74
CA ALA A 117 13.52 1.73 5.22
C ALA A 117 13.64 1.88 6.76
N ILE A 118 12.49 1.94 7.45
CA ILE A 118 12.43 2.00 8.91
C ILE A 118 12.06 0.61 9.42
N VAL A 119 12.95 -0.01 10.18
CA VAL A 119 12.79 -1.39 10.71
C VAL A 119 11.45 -1.62 11.42
N THR A 120 10.98 -0.61 12.14
CA THR A 120 9.71 -0.66 12.90
C THR A 120 8.50 -0.77 11.98
N ASP A 121 8.44 0.02 10.91
CA ASP A 121 7.29 0.02 9.97
C ASP A 121 7.22 -1.31 9.20
N THR A 122 8.38 -1.92 8.89
CA THR A 122 8.44 -3.26 8.29
C THR A 122 7.89 -4.34 9.23
N ALA A 123 8.26 -4.28 10.52
CA ALA A 123 7.79 -5.23 11.51
C ALA A 123 6.27 -5.14 11.72
N ILE A 124 5.72 -3.93 11.71
CA ILE A 124 4.27 -3.71 11.80
C ILE A 124 3.55 -4.30 10.59
N ALA A 125 3.99 -3.96 9.37
CA ALA A 125 3.38 -4.45 8.15
C ALA A 125 3.44 -5.98 8.02
N SER A 126 4.54 -6.62 8.47
CA SER A 126 4.71 -8.06 8.37
C SER A 126 3.77 -8.88 9.28
N ARG A 127 3.21 -8.26 10.33
CA ARG A 127 2.25 -8.94 11.22
C ARG A 127 0.86 -9.10 10.59
N VAL A 128 0.49 -8.20 9.68
CA VAL A 128 -0.89 -8.09 9.17
C VAL A 128 -1.01 -8.36 7.67
N ALA A 129 0.10 -8.46 6.93
CA ALA A 129 0.08 -8.63 5.49
C ALA A 129 0.46 -10.06 5.08
N ASP A 130 -0.35 -10.68 4.24
CA ASP A 130 -0.09 -12.00 3.63
C ASP A 130 0.96 -11.91 2.52
N MET A 131 1.13 -10.71 1.92
CA MET A 131 2.06 -10.46 0.82
C MET A 131 2.60 -9.04 0.89
N CYS A 132 3.88 -8.89 0.62
CA CYS A 132 4.51 -7.59 0.43
C CYS A 132 4.81 -7.34 -1.06
N VAL A 133 4.45 -6.15 -1.54
CA VAL A 133 4.85 -5.65 -2.86
C VAL A 133 5.87 -4.52 -2.65
N TYR A 134 7.13 -4.80 -2.93
CA TYR A 134 8.20 -3.82 -2.83
C TYR A 134 8.27 -2.99 -4.12
N VAL A 135 8.02 -1.70 -4.01
CA VAL A 135 8.03 -0.79 -5.17
C VAL A 135 9.38 -0.12 -5.27
N CYS A 136 10.03 -0.29 -6.43
CA CYS A 136 11.21 0.44 -6.86
C CYS A 136 10.83 1.43 -7.97
N ARG A 137 11.58 2.50 -8.13
CA ARG A 137 11.45 3.41 -9.27
C ARG A 137 12.73 3.38 -10.09
N ALA A 138 12.58 3.16 -11.39
CA ALA A 138 13.71 3.19 -12.33
C ALA A 138 14.45 4.54 -12.22
N ASP A 139 15.77 4.51 -12.32
CA ASP A 139 16.68 5.66 -12.25
C ASP A 139 16.61 6.49 -10.95
N VAL A 140 15.79 6.11 -9.98
CA VAL A 140 15.60 6.82 -8.69
C VAL A 140 15.95 5.96 -7.49
N THR A 141 15.47 4.71 -7.46
CA THR A 141 15.78 3.80 -6.34
C THR A 141 17.26 3.44 -6.36
N PRO A 142 18.03 3.76 -5.30
CA PRO A 142 19.46 3.46 -5.26
C PRO A 142 19.72 1.97 -5.19
N LYS A 143 20.92 1.55 -5.61
CA LYS A 143 21.34 0.13 -5.62
C LYS A 143 21.11 -0.57 -4.26
N LEU A 144 21.33 0.13 -3.15
CA LEU A 144 21.05 -0.38 -1.81
C LEU A 144 19.57 -0.69 -1.59
N GLY A 145 18.64 0.03 -2.22
CA GLY A 145 17.21 -0.26 -2.16
C GLY A 145 16.88 -1.62 -2.78
N TYR A 146 17.51 -1.96 -3.90
CA TYR A 146 17.34 -3.29 -4.50
C TYR A 146 18.00 -4.39 -3.66
N GLN A 147 19.14 -4.13 -3.03
CA GLN A 147 19.80 -5.08 -2.12
C GLN A 147 18.96 -5.36 -0.88
N TYR A 148 18.18 -4.38 -0.41
CA TYR A 148 17.29 -4.55 0.74
C TYR A 148 16.18 -5.57 0.48
N ILE A 149 15.76 -5.78 -0.77
CA ILE A 149 14.80 -6.83 -1.13
C ILE A 149 15.34 -8.22 -0.73
N ASN A 150 16.63 -8.46 -0.96
CA ASN A 150 17.27 -9.70 -0.55
C ASN A 150 17.27 -9.86 0.98
N VAL A 151 17.51 -8.77 1.72
CA VAL A 151 17.45 -8.78 3.20
C VAL A 151 16.07 -9.15 3.69
N LEU A 152 15.00 -8.59 3.10
CA LEU A 152 13.61 -8.93 3.45
C LEU A 152 13.29 -10.40 3.18
N ARG A 153 13.74 -10.92 2.04
CA ARG A 153 13.57 -12.31 1.65
C ARG A 153 14.32 -13.25 2.61
N ASP A 154 15.59 -12.98 2.85
CA ASP A 154 16.48 -13.85 3.64
C ASP A 154 16.07 -13.87 5.13
N GLN A 155 15.56 -12.75 5.64
CA GLN A 155 14.99 -12.66 6.98
C GLN A 155 13.56 -13.24 7.09
N LYS A 156 12.96 -13.69 6.00
CA LYS A 156 11.59 -14.24 5.94
C LYS A 156 10.56 -13.32 6.64
N LYS A 157 10.70 -12.00 6.41
CA LYS A 157 9.82 -11.00 7.05
C LYS A 157 8.39 -11.06 6.52
N PHE A 158 8.20 -11.56 5.30
CA PHE A 158 6.89 -11.77 4.68
C PHE A 158 6.85 -13.16 4.05
N ASP A 159 5.71 -13.82 4.12
CA ASP A 159 5.51 -15.13 3.50
C ASP A 159 5.63 -15.06 1.99
N LYS A 160 5.13 -13.97 1.40
CA LYS A 160 5.21 -13.69 -0.04
C LYS A 160 5.78 -12.30 -0.27
N LEU A 161 6.77 -12.22 -1.15
CA LEU A 161 7.43 -10.97 -1.53
C LEU A 161 7.47 -10.84 -3.06
N ALA A 162 6.89 -9.79 -3.59
CA ALA A 162 7.00 -9.40 -5.00
C ALA A 162 7.69 -8.04 -5.13
N THR A 163 8.24 -7.77 -6.31
CA THR A 163 8.87 -6.49 -6.63
C THR A 163 8.24 -5.91 -7.89
N VAL A 164 7.91 -4.61 -7.82
CA VAL A 164 7.44 -3.82 -8.97
C VAL A 164 8.46 -2.73 -9.26
N ILE A 165 8.88 -2.60 -10.52
CA ILE A 165 9.72 -1.49 -10.99
C ILE A 165 8.80 -0.49 -11.72
N ASN A 166 8.63 0.67 -11.11
CA ASN A 166 7.79 1.75 -11.61
C ASN A 166 8.60 2.74 -12.47
N SER A 167 7.92 3.48 -13.36
CA SER A 167 8.49 4.56 -14.17
C SER A 167 9.64 4.13 -15.08
N ILE A 168 9.55 2.95 -15.70
CA ILE A 168 10.52 2.51 -16.72
C ILE A 168 10.30 3.35 -17.99
N ASP A 169 11.34 4.06 -18.45
CA ASP A 169 11.33 4.74 -19.74
C ASP A 169 11.72 3.74 -20.85
N LEU A 170 10.72 3.26 -21.57
CA LEU A 170 10.90 2.30 -22.67
C LEU A 170 11.64 2.92 -23.88
N ASN A 171 11.72 4.24 -23.98
CA ASN A 171 12.39 4.96 -25.06
C ASN A 171 13.85 5.31 -24.72
N SER A 172 14.28 5.11 -23.49
CA SER A 172 15.63 5.39 -23.06
C SER A 172 16.62 4.38 -23.64
N ARG A 173 17.47 4.82 -24.56
CA ARG A 173 18.57 4.02 -25.11
C ARG A 173 19.64 3.62 -24.07
N LYS A 174 19.58 4.14 -22.84
CA LYS A 174 20.50 3.84 -21.73
C LYS A 174 20.08 2.63 -20.90
N SER A 175 18.86 2.18 -21.04
CA SER A 175 18.34 1.00 -20.35
C SER A 175 18.73 -0.23 -21.14
N GLY A 176 19.86 -0.86 -20.81
CA GLY A 176 20.35 -2.11 -21.38
C GLY A 176 19.49 -3.35 -21.06
N TYR A 177 18.23 -3.16 -20.76
CA TYR A 177 17.23 -4.20 -20.61
C TYR A 177 16.41 -4.32 -21.90
N GLY A 178 17.01 -5.01 -22.89
CA GLY A 178 16.34 -5.42 -24.12
C GLY A 178 15.24 -6.47 -23.87
N TYR A 179 14.18 -6.09 -23.20
CA TYR A 179 12.93 -6.88 -23.12
C TYR A 179 11.86 -6.35 -24.09
N GLY A 180 12.25 -5.99 -25.31
CA GLY A 180 11.36 -5.27 -26.20
C GLY A 180 11.28 -5.75 -27.64
N HIS A 181 11.60 -7.01 -27.97
CA HIS A 181 11.37 -7.49 -29.33
C HIS A 181 11.02 -8.98 -29.36
N LYS A 182 9.79 -9.36 -29.01
CA LYS A 182 9.18 -10.60 -29.55
C LYS A 182 7.72 -10.89 -29.15
N TYR A 183 6.90 -9.91 -28.83
CA TYR A 183 5.44 -10.17 -28.82
C TYR A 183 4.71 -9.04 -29.55
N GLY A 184 4.88 -8.99 -30.87
CA GLY A 184 3.98 -8.29 -31.75
C GLY A 184 2.75 -9.16 -31.97
N TYR A 185 1.64 -8.85 -31.29
CA TYR A 185 0.33 -9.34 -31.71
C TYR A 185 -0.09 -8.49 -32.91
N GLY A 186 0.16 -9.04 -34.11
CA GLY A 186 -0.46 -8.57 -35.33
C GLY A 186 -1.92 -9.01 -35.33
N TYR A 187 -2.84 -8.07 -35.23
CA TYR A 187 -4.19 -8.28 -35.70
C TYR A 187 -4.22 -7.98 -37.20
N GLY A 188 -4.33 -9.02 -38.02
CA GLY A 188 -4.78 -8.98 -39.37
C GLY A 188 -6.31 -9.16 -39.42
#